data_45472d88afe0b1423f14cfbed1d4cb27
#
_entry.id   45472d88afe0b1423f14cfbed1d4cb27
#
_cell.length_a   1.000
_cell.length_b   1.000
_cell.length_c   1.000
_cell.angle_alpha   90.00
_cell.angle_beta   90.00
_cell.angle_gamma   90.00
#
_symmetry.space_group_name_H-M   'P 1'
#
loop_
_entity.id
_entity.type
_entity.pdbx_description
1 polymer ?
#
loop_
_entity_poly.entity_id
_entity_poly.type
_entity_poly.pdbx_seq_one_letter_code
_entity_poly.pdbx_strand_id
1 'polypeptide(L)'
;MGLDIYFKKRKKFTDSKAYDSIVYFQEKWNSAFYDLSDDIYDLIENTSVISVKREIVKDALTPIFTKIKKEVDDILSNTSDINLIKSVYLVIPNSNQLIDKNGDYIGDENTFTINNDEKEIAYFRKVNFLLPFFNYQQNGSDVIIEKCLVENLVNLCNDVLKLYHKHKAGEFDKLFELRTFVSEHLPTTSGFFFGSTEYDENYFENVESVRDKFSNILDTFDWENEIFFMRCSW
;
A
#
# COMPACT_ATOMS: atom_id res chain seq x y z
N MET A 1 -16.03 11.35 -6.87
CA MET A 1 -15.46 10.46 -5.85
C MET A 1 -16.19 9.13 -5.88
N GLY A 2 -15.59 8.05 -5.47
CA GLY A 2 -16.18 6.71 -5.46
C GLY A 2 -15.27 5.76 -4.69
N LEU A 3 -15.78 4.59 -4.30
CA LEU A 3 -14.97 3.53 -3.75
C LEU A 3 -14.04 2.98 -4.83
N ASP A 4 -12.76 3.15 -4.62
CA ASP A 4 -11.70 2.61 -5.46
C ASP A 4 -10.93 1.56 -4.65
N ILE A 5 -10.83 0.34 -5.16
CA ILE A 5 -10.20 -0.82 -4.50
C ILE A 5 -9.00 -1.24 -5.33
N TYR A 6 -7.84 -1.16 -4.72
CA TYR A 6 -6.56 -1.51 -5.33
C TYR A 6 -6.04 -2.80 -4.73
N PHE A 7 -5.73 -3.77 -5.57
CA PHE A 7 -4.97 -4.94 -5.20
C PHE A 7 -3.55 -4.76 -5.69
N LYS A 8 -2.62 -4.82 -4.76
CA LYS A 8 -1.22 -4.51 -4.99
C LYS A 8 -0.34 -5.64 -4.53
N LYS A 9 0.89 -5.63 -5.01
CA LYS A 9 1.95 -6.49 -4.54
C LYS A 9 3.18 -5.70 -4.12
N ARG A 10 3.95 -6.28 -3.22
CA ARG A 10 5.28 -5.81 -2.84
C ARG A 10 6.18 -6.99 -2.50
N LYS A 11 7.49 -6.77 -2.46
CA LYS A 11 8.45 -7.79 -2.04
C LYS A 11 8.20 -8.23 -0.61
N LYS A 12 8.36 -9.51 -0.36
CA LYS A 12 8.35 -10.08 0.99
C LYS A 12 9.77 -10.00 1.56
N PHE A 13 9.89 -9.38 2.73
CA PHE A 13 11.13 -9.40 3.49
C PHE A 13 11.12 -10.60 4.44
N THR A 14 12.21 -11.35 4.46
CA THR A 14 12.33 -12.59 5.25
C THR A 14 12.87 -12.33 6.66
N ASP A 15 13.64 -11.24 6.83
CA ASP A 15 14.14 -10.79 8.12
C ASP A 15 13.27 -9.65 8.67
N SER A 16 12.18 -10.02 9.34
CA SER A 16 11.24 -9.06 9.92
C SER A 16 11.89 -8.16 10.97
N LYS A 17 12.84 -8.67 11.76
CA LYS A 17 13.51 -7.88 12.80
C LYS A 17 14.40 -6.81 12.20
N ALA A 18 15.16 -7.15 11.15
CA ALA A 18 15.96 -6.19 10.43
C ALA A 18 15.07 -5.14 9.76
N TYR A 19 13.99 -5.56 9.13
CA TYR A 19 13.01 -4.66 8.51
C TYR A 19 12.40 -3.69 9.53
N ASP A 20 11.86 -4.18 10.64
CA ASP A 20 11.25 -3.35 11.70
C ASP A 20 12.26 -2.35 12.27
N SER A 21 13.53 -2.76 12.44
CA SER A 21 14.60 -1.89 12.90
C SER A 21 14.90 -0.76 11.89
N ILE A 22 14.90 -1.06 10.59
CA ILE A 22 15.13 -0.07 9.53
C ILE A 22 13.95 0.90 9.43
N VAL A 23 12.71 0.41 9.53
CA VAL A 23 11.50 1.26 9.60
C VAL A 23 11.58 2.22 10.79
N TYR A 24 11.97 1.72 11.97
CA TYR A 24 12.17 2.56 13.15
C TYR A 24 13.20 3.68 12.89
N PHE A 25 14.33 3.38 12.24
CA PHE A 25 15.32 4.40 11.91
C PHE A 25 14.84 5.36 10.83
N GLN A 26 14.02 4.90 9.88
CA GLN A 26 13.40 5.77 8.89
C GLN A 26 12.44 6.77 9.56
N GLU A 27 11.58 6.30 10.46
CA GLU A 27 10.67 7.17 11.22
C GLU A 27 11.44 8.17 12.08
N LYS A 28 12.50 7.71 12.75
CA LYS A 28 13.36 8.55 13.56
C LYS A 28 14.12 9.60 12.73
N TRP A 29 14.53 9.26 11.52
CA TRP A 29 15.13 10.20 10.58
C TRP A 29 14.10 11.25 10.16
N ASN A 30 12.92 10.83 9.75
CA ASN A 30 11.86 11.74 9.33
C ASN A 30 11.46 12.68 10.46
N SER A 31 11.29 12.17 11.69
CA SER A 31 11.02 13.02 12.86
C SER A 31 12.12 14.04 13.10
N ALA A 32 13.38 13.60 13.12
CA ALA A 32 14.52 14.51 13.31
C ALA A 32 14.61 15.59 12.21
N PHE A 33 14.20 15.24 10.99
CA PHE A 33 14.16 16.16 9.86
C PHE A 33 13.09 17.23 10.03
N TYR A 34 11.89 16.84 10.54
CA TYR A 34 10.81 17.76 10.86
C TYR A 34 11.16 18.64 12.06
N ASP A 35 11.69 18.05 13.15
CA ASP A 35 12.04 18.78 14.36
C ASP A 35 13.14 19.81 14.12
N LEU A 36 14.08 19.51 13.20
CA LEU A 36 15.16 20.42 12.80
C LEU A 36 14.72 21.47 11.78
N SER A 37 13.57 21.28 11.11
CA SER A 37 13.13 22.24 10.09
C SER A 37 12.92 23.63 10.67
N ASP A 38 12.29 23.73 11.83
CA ASP A 38 12.03 25.00 12.52
C ASP A 38 13.35 25.64 12.99
N ASP A 39 14.25 24.85 13.61
CA ASP A 39 15.58 25.31 14.03
C ASP A 39 16.44 25.74 12.83
N ILE A 40 16.34 25.03 11.71
CA ILE A 40 17.06 25.36 10.48
C ILE A 40 16.51 26.67 9.88
N TYR A 41 15.18 26.84 9.86
CA TYR A 41 14.58 28.10 9.41
C TYR A 41 15.11 29.29 10.21
N ASP A 42 15.13 29.18 11.52
CA ASP A 42 15.66 30.23 12.41
C ASP A 42 17.16 30.53 12.14
N LEU A 43 17.93 29.47 11.88
CA LEU A 43 19.38 29.64 11.60
C LEU A 43 19.64 30.27 10.23
N ILE A 44 18.84 30.00 9.22
CA ILE A 44 19.03 30.51 7.85
C ILE A 44 18.34 31.85 7.61
N GLU A 45 17.39 32.26 8.45
CA GLU A 45 16.66 33.51 8.33
C GLU A 45 17.58 34.74 8.41
N ASN A 46 18.61 34.64 9.22
CA ASN A 46 19.55 35.72 9.46
C ASN A 46 20.60 35.94 8.38
N THR A 47 20.55 35.16 7.28
CA THR A 47 21.49 35.34 6.16
C THR A 47 20.74 35.30 4.82
N SER A 48 21.12 36.22 3.93
CA SER A 48 20.64 36.26 2.54
C SER A 48 21.55 35.49 1.55
N VAL A 49 22.70 35.00 2.05
CA VAL A 49 23.71 34.35 1.19
C VAL A 49 23.42 32.86 1.08
N ILE A 50 22.96 32.43 -0.09
CA ILE A 50 22.54 31.06 -0.35
C ILE A 50 23.63 30.01 -0.06
N SER A 51 24.87 30.29 -0.37
CA SER A 51 26.00 29.40 -0.06
C SER A 51 26.21 29.18 1.44
N VAL A 52 26.00 30.23 2.24
CA VAL A 52 26.08 30.15 3.70
C VAL A 52 24.87 29.35 4.25
N LYS A 53 23.67 29.60 3.76
CA LYS A 53 22.50 28.80 4.11
C LYS A 53 22.72 27.31 3.86
N ARG A 54 23.29 26.95 2.73
CA ARG A 54 23.61 25.56 2.37
C ARG A 54 24.64 24.91 3.29
N GLU A 55 25.64 25.65 3.76
CA GLU A 55 26.60 25.15 4.73
C GLU A 55 25.95 24.92 6.10
N ILE A 56 25.17 25.88 6.58
CA ILE A 56 24.45 25.76 7.86
C ILE A 56 23.58 24.50 7.88
N VAL A 57 22.74 24.28 6.85
CA VAL A 57 21.87 23.11 6.76
C VAL A 57 22.68 21.81 6.69
N LYS A 58 23.75 21.79 5.91
CA LYS A 58 24.63 20.62 5.81
C LYS A 58 25.27 20.29 7.15
N ASP A 59 25.76 21.27 7.87
CA ASP A 59 26.43 21.07 9.16
C ASP A 59 25.46 20.61 10.25
N ALA A 60 24.22 21.09 10.22
CA ALA A 60 23.15 20.64 11.12
C ALA A 60 22.73 19.19 10.89
N LEU A 61 22.57 18.78 9.63
CA LEU A 61 22.06 17.45 9.27
C LEU A 61 23.14 16.35 9.24
N THR A 62 24.39 16.67 8.90
CA THR A 62 25.46 15.68 8.73
C THR A 62 25.67 14.78 9.95
N PRO A 63 25.71 15.26 11.21
CA PRO A 63 25.90 14.40 12.37
C PRO A 63 24.78 13.38 12.56
N ILE A 64 23.54 13.82 12.37
CA ILE A 64 22.34 12.97 12.53
C ILE A 64 22.34 11.91 11.44
N PHE A 65 22.54 12.31 10.21
CA PHE A 65 22.61 11.41 9.07
C PHE A 65 23.71 10.35 9.24
N THR A 66 24.90 10.77 9.63
CA THR A 66 26.06 9.87 9.82
C THR A 66 25.77 8.82 10.89
N LYS A 67 25.10 9.21 11.96
CA LYS A 67 24.71 8.29 13.03
C LYS A 67 23.69 7.27 12.54
N ILE A 68 22.60 7.72 11.91
CA ILE A 68 21.56 6.84 11.40
C ILE A 68 22.09 5.93 10.30
N LYS A 69 22.91 6.47 9.38
CA LYS A 69 23.54 5.67 8.34
C LYS A 69 24.37 4.53 8.92
N LYS A 70 25.16 4.79 9.94
CA LYS A 70 25.96 3.76 10.61
C LYS A 70 25.06 2.64 11.18
N GLU A 71 24.01 3.00 11.90
CA GLU A 71 23.09 2.03 12.50
C GLU A 71 22.39 1.18 11.41
N VAL A 72 21.97 1.81 10.32
CA VAL A 72 21.35 1.09 9.18
C VAL A 72 22.37 0.19 8.48
N ASP A 73 23.57 0.65 8.21
CA ASP A 73 24.63 -0.14 7.60
C ASP A 73 24.99 -1.36 8.49
N ASP A 74 25.01 -1.18 9.84
CA ASP A 74 25.23 -2.27 10.79
C ASP A 74 24.11 -3.32 10.72
N ILE A 75 22.84 -2.91 10.61
CA ILE A 75 21.71 -3.82 10.44
C ILE A 75 21.82 -4.57 9.11
N LEU A 76 22.05 -3.84 8.01
CA LEU A 76 22.14 -4.43 6.67
C LEU A 76 23.32 -5.39 6.51
N SER A 77 24.42 -5.17 7.23
CA SER A 77 25.57 -6.08 7.21
C SER A 77 25.33 -7.38 7.99
N ASN A 78 24.35 -7.38 8.91
CA ASN A 78 24.02 -8.55 9.74
C ASN A 78 22.81 -9.33 9.24
N THR A 79 22.07 -8.86 8.22
CA THR A 79 20.98 -9.60 7.61
C THR A 79 21.41 -10.35 6.36
N SER A 80 20.83 -11.52 6.14
CA SER A 80 20.96 -12.28 4.87
C SER A 80 19.81 -11.99 3.88
N ASP A 81 18.88 -11.10 4.24
CA ASP A 81 17.75 -10.73 3.39
C ASP A 81 18.18 -9.82 2.23
N ILE A 82 18.49 -10.42 1.09
CA ILE A 82 18.92 -9.72 -0.12
C ILE A 82 17.85 -8.71 -0.62
N ASN A 83 16.57 -9.03 -0.45
CA ASN A 83 15.49 -8.15 -0.86
C ASN A 83 15.47 -6.88 0.00
N LEU A 84 15.65 -7.02 1.31
CA LEU A 84 15.76 -5.90 2.24
C LEU A 84 16.98 -5.05 1.92
N ILE A 85 18.18 -5.67 1.78
CA ILE A 85 19.42 -4.96 1.46
C ILE A 85 19.27 -4.12 0.19
N LYS A 86 18.65 -4.67 -0.87
CA LYS A 86 18.44 -3.97 -2.14
C LYS A 86 17.32 -2.91 -2.11
N SER A 87 16.46 -2.94 -1.11
CA SER A 87 15.31 -2.05 -1.00
C SER A 87 15.55 -0.81 -0.15
N VAL A 88 16.62 -0.80 0.66
CA VAL A 88 16.96 0.33 1.52
C VAL A 88 17.84 1.32 0.77
N TYR A 89 17.36 2.54 0.65
CA TYR A 89 18.11 3.66 0.06
C TYR A 89 18.27 4.75 1.10
N LEU A 90 19.50 5.05 1.42
CA LEU A 90 19.88 6.13 2.34
C LEU A 90 20.89 7.01 1.64
N VAL A 91 20.46 8.18 1.20
CA VAL A 91 21.28 9.13 0.45
C VAL A 91 21.45 10.39 1.28
N ILE A 92 22.69 10.85 1.47
CA ILE A 92 22.94 12.18 2.05
C ILE A 92 22.44 13.21 1.05
N PRO A 93 21.45 14.04 1.39
CA PRO A 93 20.98 15.06 0.47
C PRO A 93 22.12 16.03 0.19
N ASN A 94 22.30 16.32 -1.08
CA ASN A 94 23.19 17.41 -1.46
C ASN A 94 22.58 18.73 -0.95
N SER A 95 23.40 19.61 -0.36
CA SER A 95 22.95 20.91 0.11
C SER A 95 22.21 21.75 -0.96
N ASN A 96 22.48 21.49 -2.25
CA ASN A 96 21.73 22.08 -3.37
C ASN A 96 20.30 21.57 -3.53
N GLN A 97 19.98 20.41 -2.92
CA GLN A 97 18.63 19.82 -2.93
C GLN A 97 17.81 20.28 -1.72
N LEU A 98 18.48 20.75 -0.67
CA LEU A 98 17.83 21.20 0.56
C LEU A 98 17.51 22.69 0.57
N ILE A 99 18.27 23.49 -0.19
CA ILE A 99 18.04 24.93 -0.35
C ILE A 99 17.85 25.23 -1.84
N ASP A 100 16.71 25.78 -2.17
CA ASP A 100 16.34 26.11 -3.56
C ASP A 100 17.15 27.31 -4.11
N LYS A 101 16.87 27.69 -5.34
CA LYS A 101 17.49 28.83 -6.01
C LYS A 101 17.13 30.19 -5.38
N ASN A 102 16.05 30.25 -4.62
CA ASN A 102 15.61 31.47 -3.91
C ASN A 102 16.21 31.55 -2.50
N GLY A 103 16.86 30.47 -2.04
CA GLY A 103 17.42 30.37 -0.71
C GLY A 103 16.44 29.86 0.35
N ASP A 104 15.31 29.28 -0.09
CA ASP A 104 14.33 28.67 0.80
C ASP A 104 14.67 27.21 1.06
N TYR A 105 14.44 26.76 2.32
CA TYR A 105 14.60 25.37 2.69
C TYR A 105 13.41 24.55 2.17
N ILE A 106 13.69 23.55 1.36
CA ILE A 106 12.65 22.75 0.71
C ILE A 106 12.52 21.35 1.29
N GLY A 107 13.44 20.95 2.18
CA GLY A 107 13.48 19.59 2.70
C GLY A 107 13.60 18.53 1.59
N ASP A 108 14.06 17.34 1.92
CA ASP A 108 13.98 16.21 1.01
C ASP A 108 13.46 14.98 1.77
N GLU A 109 12.17 14.69 1.62
CA GLU A 109 11.49 13.55 2.24
C GLU A 109 12.03 12.20 1.73
N ASN A 110 12.79 12.20 0.64
CA ASN A 110 13.27 10.99 -0.03
C ASN A 110 14.70 10.59 0.33
N THR A 111 15.29 11.16 1.37
CA THR A 111 16.66 10.85 1.76
C THR A 111 16.84 9.49 2.40
N PHE A 112 15.79 8.96 3.03
CA PHE A 112 15.76 7.63 3.58
C PHE A 112 14.47 6.92 3.15
N THR A 113 14.57 6.03 2.18
CA THR A 113 13.44 5.29 1.66
C THR A 113 13.68 3.78 1.71
N ILE A 114 12.60 3.05 2.02
CA ILE A 114 12.54 1.61 1.81
C ILE A 114 11.68 1.41 0.57
N ASN A 115 12.31 1.03 -0.54
CA ASN A 115 11.60 0.78 -1.78
C ASN A 115 10.91 -0.58 -1.73
N ASN A 116 9.63 -0.57 -1.41
CA ASN A 116 8.80 -1.76 -1.39
C ASN A 116 8.36 -2.21 -2.79
N ASP A 117 8.73 -1.48 -3.85
CA ASP A 117 8.34 -1.78 -5.24
C ASP A 117 6.84 -2.13 -5.36
N GLU A 118 5.97 -1.34 -4.70
CA GLU A 118 4.54 -1.57 -4.77
C GLU A 118 4.04 -1.48 -6.21
N LYS A 119 3.36 -2.53 -6.67
CA LYS A 119 2.75 -2.57 -8.01
C LYS A 119 1.29 -2.92 -7.89
N GLU A 120 0.46 -2.16 -8.60
CA GLU A 120 -0.93 -2.52 -8.80
C GLU A 120 -1.03 -3.73 -9.74
N ILE A 121 -1.84 -4.71 -9.34
CA ILE A 121 -2.08 -5.92 -10.13
C ILE A 121 -3.56 -6.11 -10.46
N ALA A 122 -4.46 -5.49 -9.68
CA ALA A 122 -5.87 -5.39 -10.02
C ALA A 122 -6.49 -4.14 -9.41
N TYR A 123 -7.46 -3.59 -10.13
CA TYR A 123 -8.26 -2.45 -9.71
C TYR A 123 -9.74 -2.73 -9.91
N PHE A 124 -10.54 -2.32 -8.93
CA PHE A 124 -12.00 -2.39 -9.00
C PHE A 124 -12.60 -1.09 -8.47
N ARG A 125 -13.65 -0.63 -9.14
CA ARG A 125 -14.40 0.54 -8.70
C ARG A 125 -15.80 0.14 -8.28
N LYS A 126 -16.18 0.53 -7.06
CA LYS A 126 -17.52 0.29 -6.49
C LYS A 126 -17.92 -1.19 -6.35
N VAL A 127 -16.96 -2.10 -6.31
CA VAL A 127 -17.20 -3.52 -6.08
C VAL A 127 -17.22 -3.77 -4.56
N ASN A 128 -18.26 -3.28 -3.92
CA ASN A 128 -18.32 -3.12 -2.47
C ASN A 128 -18.42 -4.43 -1.66
N PHE A 129 -18.76 -5.55 -2.28
CA PHE A 129 -18.76 -6.86 -1.63
C PHE A 129 -17.34 -7.37 -1.31
N LEU A 130 -16.31 -6.81 -1.93
CA LEU A 130 -14.92 -7.14 -1.59
C LEU A 130 -14.53 -6.65 -0.20
N LEU A 131 -15.15 -5.57 0.30
CA LEU A 131 -14.84 -5.02 1.62
C LEU A 131 -15.17 -5.99 2.76
N PRO A 132 -16.41 -6.51 2.90
CA PRO A 132 -16.72 -7.48 3.93
C PRO A 132 -16.02 -8.82 3.70
N PHE A 133 -15.84 -9.24 2.45
CA PHE A 133 -15.16 -10.50 2.15
C PHE A 133 -13.71 -10.50 2.67
N PHE A 134 -12.96 -9.43 2.45
CA PHE A 134 -11.58 -9.28 2.94
C PHE A 134 -11.51 -8.65 4.35
N ASN A 135 -12.63 -8.49 5.03
CA ASN A 135 -12.71 -7.87 6.37
C ASN A 135 -11.97 -6.51 6.43
N TYR A 136 -12.16 -5.70 5.37
CA TYR A 136 -11.50 -4.40 5.27
C TYR A 136 -12.06 -3.43 6.34
N GLN A 137 -11.16 -2.88 7.16
CA GLN A 137 -11.52 -1.86 8.13
C GLN A 137 -11.15 -0.47 7.62
N GLN A 138 -12.03 0.50 7.82
CA GLN A 138 -11.91 1.88 7.32
C GLN A 138 -10.84 2.72 8.07
N ASN A 139 -9.75 2.09 8.50
CA ASN A 139 -8.66 2.74 9.22
C ASN A 139 -7.48 3.13 8.31
N GLY A 140 -7.60 2.92 6.99
CA GLY A 140 -6.56 3.21 6.00
C GLY A 140 -5.42 2.21 5.94
N SER A 141 -5.46 1.13 6.73
CA SER A 141 -4.41 0.10 6.73
C SER A 141 -4.56 -0.85 5.57
N ASP A 142 -3.43 -1.34 5.04
CA ASP A 142 -3.41 -2.42 4.06
C ASP A 142 -3.94 -3.71 4.67
N VAL A 143 -4.75 -4.46 3.90
CA VAL A 143 -5.17 -5.81 4.27
C VAL A 143 -4.31 -6.81 3.51
N ILE A 144 -3.46 -7.53 4.22
CA ILE A 144 -2.66 -8.62 3.64
C ILE A 144 -3.59 -9.79 3.31
N ILE A 145 -3.45 -10.33 2.11
CA ILE A 145 -4.32 -11.37 1.58
C ILE A 145 -3.51 -12.64 1.33
N GLU A 146 -3.91 -13.73 1.93
CA GLU A 146 -3.32 -15.03 1.74
C GLU A 146 -3.91 -15.75 0.52
N LYS A 147 -3.13 -16.65 -0.09
CA LYS A 147 -3.55 -17.43 -1.25
C LYS A 147 -4.86 -18.16 -1.05
N CYS A 148 -5.03 -18.82 0.09
CA CYS A 148 -6.24 -19.57 0.40
C CYS A 148 -7.51 -18.70 0.41
N LEU A 149 -7.38 -17.42 0.81
CA LEU A 149 -8.51 -16.49 0.79
C LEU A 149 -8.90 -16.12 -0.65
N VAL A 150 -7.93 -15.99 -1.53
CA VAL A 150 -8.16 -15.77 -2.97
C VAL A 150 -8.83 -17.01 -3.61
N GLU A 151 -8.33 -18.20 -3.29
CA GLU A 151 -8.95 -19.47 -3.73
C GLU A 151 -10.43 -19.56 -3.29
N ASN A 152 -10.72 -19.21 -2.04
CA ASN A 152 -12.09 -19.18 -1.51
C ASN A 152 -12.96 -18.16 -2.25
N LEU A 153 -12.45 -16.97 -2.56
CA LEU A 153 -13.18 -15.95 -3.30
C LEU A 153 -13.53 -16.44 -4.72
N VAL A 154 -12.57 -17.03 -5.42
CA VAL A 154 -12.79 -17.56 -6.79
C VAL A 154 -13.83 -18.67 -6.77
N ASN A 155 -13.75 -19.60 -5.82
CA ASN A 155 -14.73 -20.67 -5.66
C ASN A 155 -16.13 -20.12 -5.38
N LEU A 156 -16.24 -19.16 -4.48
CA LEU A 156 -17.50 -18.51 -4.13
C LEU A 156 -18.11 -17.77 -5.32
N CYS A 157 -17.29 -17.03 -6.08
CA CYS A 157 -17.73 -16.37 -7.31
C CYS A 157 -18.27 -17.40 -8.34
N ASN A 158 -17.60 -18.53 -8.48
CA ASN A 158 -18.07 -19.61 -9.37
C ASN A 158 -19.43 -20.18 -8.93
N ASP A 159 -19.65 -20.38 -7.63
CA ASP A 159 -20.91 -20.86 -7.10
C ASP A 159 -22.04 -19.84 -7.31
N VAL A 160 -21.79 -18.56 -7.07
CA VAL A 160 -22.73 -17.47 -7.36
C VAL A 160 -23.10 -17.43 -8.84
N LEU A 161 -22.11 -17.46 -9.74
CA LEU A 161 -22.35 -17.41 -11.18
C LEU A 161 -23.09 -18.64 -11.69
N LYS A 162 -22.80 -19.82 -11.14
CA LYS A 162 -23.54 -21.06 -11.48
C LYS A 162 -25.02 -20.95 -11.12
N LEU A 163 -25.36 -20.39 -9.97
CA LEU A 163 -26.75 -20.15 -9.57
C LEU A 163 -27.40 -19.06 -10.45
N TYR A 164 -26.66 -17.99 -10.74
CA TYR A 164 -27.12 -16.92 -11.61
C TYR A 164 -27.46 -17.41 -13.04
N HIS A 165 -26.59 -18.22 -13.64
CA HIS A 165 -26.84 -18.77 -14.98
C HIS A 165 -28.03 -19.74 -15.02
N LYS A 166 -28.24 -20.55 -13.98
CA LYS A 166 -29.44 -21.39 -13.85
C LYS A 166 -30.70 -20.54 -13.77
N HIS A 167 -30.69 -19.49 -12.99
CA HIS A 167 -31.80 -18.55 -12.93
C HIS A 167 -32.07 -17.90 -14.30
N LYS A 168 -31.04 -17.42 -15.01
CA LYS A 168 -31.15 -16.85 -16.37
C LYS A 168 -31.70 -17.88 -17.39
N ALA A 169 -31.39 -19.16 -17.23
CA ALA A 169 -31.90 -20.24 -18.08
C ALA A 169 -33.36 -20.61 -17.81
N GLY A 170 -34.02 -19.93 -16.86
CA GLY A 170 -35.44 -20.13 -16.57
C GLY A 170 -35.74 -21.22 -15.54
N GLU A 171 -34.75 -21.71 -14.83
CA GLU A 171 -34.94 -22.55 -13.64
C GLU A 171 -35.47 -21.68 -12.49
N PHE A 172 -36.78 -21.46 -12.48
CA PHE A 172 -37.43 -20.32 -11.84
C PHE A 172 -37.34 -20.30 -10.31
N ASP A 173 -37.23 -21.41 -9.62
CA ASP A 173 -37.16 -21.49 -8.17
C ASP A 173 -35.79 -20.98 -7.62
N LYS A 174 -34.86 -20.64 -8.50
CA LYS A 174 -33.48 -20.30 -8.15
C LYS A 174 -33.26 -18.83 -7.81
N LEU A 175 -34.18 -17.91 -8.06
CA LEU A 175 -34.01 -16.49 -7.73
C LEU A 175 -33.93 -16.26 -6.22
N PHE A 176 -34.80 -16.90 -5.45
CA PHE A 176 -34.79 -16.80 -4.00
C PHE A 176 -33.53 -17.45 -3.42
N GLU A 177 -33.19 -18.64 -3.89
CA GLU A 177 -31.97 -19.37 -3.50
C GLU A 177 -30.71 -18.53 -3.82
N LEU A 178 -30.64 -17.93 -5.02
CA LEU A 178 -29.55 -17.07 -5.43
C LEU A 178 -29.41 -15.86 -4.51
N ARG A 179 -30.50 -15.12 -4.25
CA ARG A 179 -30.49 -13.94 -3.38
C ARG A 179 -30.10 -14.25 -1.95
N THR A 180 -30.61 -15.36 -1.41
CA THR A 180 -30.25 -15.84 -0.08
C THR A 180 -28.76 -16.18 -0.05
N PHE A 181 -28.28 -16.94 -1.01
CA PHE A 181 -26.88 -17.35 -1.09
C PHE A 181 -25.93 -16.14 -1.15
N VAL A 182 -26.17 -15.16 -2.04
CA VAL A 182 -25.30 -14.00 -2.16
C VAL A 182 -25.35 -13.09 -0.93
N SER A 183 -26.52 -12.95 -0.29
CA SER A 183 -26.64 -12.13 0.92
C SER A 183 -25.94 -12.72 2.14
N GLU A 184 -25.76 -14.03 2.17
CA GLU A 184 -25.07 -14.74 3.25
C GLU A 184 -23.57 -14.86 3.02
N HIS A 185 -23.12 -15.04 1.78
CA HIS A 185 -21.74 -15.43 1.47
C HIS A 185 -20.93 -14.35 0.77
N LEU A 186 -21.57 -13.47 -0.02
CA LEU A 186 -20.91 -12.37 -0.72
C LEU A 186 -21.74 -11.09 -0.64
N PRO A 187 -22.05 -10.60 0.59
CA PRO A 187 -22.94 -9.48 0.79
C PRO A 187 -22.34 -8.17 0.30
N THR A 188 -23.18 -7.30 -0.22
CA THR A 188 -22.84 -5.91 -0.51
C THR A 188 -22.75 -5.09 0.77
N THR A 189 -21.94 -4.02 0.73
CA THR A 189 -21.78 -3.08 1.83
C THR A 189 -22.26 -1.70 1.42
N SER A 190 -23.07 -1.07 2.27
CA SER A 190 -23.55 0.30 2.06
C SER A 190 -22.48 1.31 2.47
N GLY A 191 -22.40 2.42 1.72
CA GLY A 191 -21.55 3.57 2.03
C GLY A 191 -21.80 4.70 1.05
N PHE A 192 -21.49 5.93 1.41
CA PHE A 192 -21.84 7.12 0.63
C PHE A 192 -21.33 7.07 -0.82
N PHE A 193 -20.16 6.47 -1.04
CA PHE A 193 -19.53 6.36 -2.35
C PHE A 193 -19.42 4.92 -2.87
N PHE A 194 -20.02 3.93 -2.20
CA PHE A 194 -19.75 2.51 -2.44
C PHE A 194 -20.51 1.90 -3.62
N GLY A 195 -21.45 2.63 -4.19
CA GLY A 195 -22.25 2.14 -5.30
C GLY A 195 -23.57 1.48 -4.85
N SER A 196 -24.18 0.70 -5.75
CA SER A 196 -25.43 -0.01 -5.46
C SER A 196 -25.21 -1.15 -4.47
N THR A 197 -26.22 -1.42 -3.66
CA THR A 197 -26.29 -2.60 -2.78
C THR A 197 -27.23 -3.68 -3.32
N GLU A 198 -27.82 -3.44 -4.51
CA GLU A 198 -28.73 -4.36 -5.14
C GLU A 198 -27.99 -5.52 -5.80
N TYR A 199 -28.60 -6.70 -5.75
CA TYR A 199 -28.11 -7.90 -6.45
C TYR A 199 -28.71 -7.94 -7.87
N ASP A 200 -28.31 -6.93 -8.66
CA ASP A 200 -28.73 -6.72 -10.04
C ASP A 200 -27.71 -7.31 -11.05
N GLU A 201 -27.92 -7.06 -12.33
CA GLU A 201 -27.04 -7.54 -13.39
C GLU A 201 -25.60 -7.00 -13.23
N ASN A 202 -25.45 -5.73 -12.83
CA ASN A 202 -24.12 -5.15 -12.58
C ASN A 202 -23.38 -5.85 -11.43
N TYR A 203 -24.10 -6.31 -10.40
CA TYR A 203 -23.50 -7.10 -9.32
C TYR A 203 -22.89 -8.39 -9.88
N PHE A 204 -23.63 -9.14 -10.72
CA PHE A 204 -23.13 -10.40 -11.27
C PHE A 204 -22.03 -10.21 -12.31
N GLU A 205 -22.04 -9.13 -13.09
CA GLU A 205 -20.93 -8.74 -13.96
C GLU A 205 -19.66 -8.44 -13.13
N ASN A 206 -19.80 -7.76 -12.01
CA ASN A 206 -18.70 -7.54 -11.08
C ASN A 206 -18.17 -8.85 -10.48
N VAL A 207 -19.05 -9.78 -10.10
CA VAL A 207 -18.65 -11.11 -9.61
C VAL A 207 -17.86 -11.87 -10.67
N GLU A 208 -18.29 -11.82 -11.94
CA GLU A 208 -17.57 -12.43 -13.05
C GLU A 208 -16.18 -11.79 -13.27
N SER A 209 -16.12 -10.47 -13.29
CA SER A 209 -14.87 -9.73 -13.43
C SER A 209 -13.88 -10.03 -12.27
N VAL A 210 -14.40 -10.14 -11.04
CA VAL A 210 -13.61 -10.52 -9.87
C VAL A 210 -13.06 -11.93 -10.03
N ARG A 211 -13.93 -12.91 -10.34
CA ARG A 211 -13.53 -14.29 -10.58
C ARG A 211 -12.37 -14.38 -11.58
N ASP A 212 -12.50 -13.73 -12.73
CA ASP A 212 -11.52 -13.83 -13.81
C ASP A 212 -10.18 -13.22 -13.43
N LYS A 213 -10.21 -12.03 -12.84
CA LYS A 213 -8.98 -11.36 -12.38
C LYS A 213 -8.28 -12.14 -11.28
N PHE A 214 -9.02 -12.65 -10.29
CA PHE A 214 -8.43 -13.39 -9.19
C PHE A 214 -7.99 -14.80 -9.58
N SER A 215 -8.66 -15.45 -10.55
CA SER A 215 -8.16 -16.70 -11.15
C SER A 215 -6.79 -16.47 -11.80
N ASN A 216 -6.65 -15.40 -12.59
CA ASN A 216 -5.35 -15.06 -13.18
C ASN A 216 -4.27 -14.75 -12.13
N ILE A 217 -4.65 -14.08 -11.03
CA ILE A 217 -3.73 -13.80 -9.92
C ILE A 217 -3.28 -15.11 -9.26
N LEU A 218 -4.17 -16.08 -9.03
CA LEU A 218 -3.81 -17.39 -8.47
C LEU A 218 -2.74 -18.10 -9.30
N ASP A 219 -2.82 -17.99 -10.62
CA ASP A 219 -1.93 -18.68 -11.56
C ASP A 219 -0.59 -17.95 -11.76
N THR A 220 -0.55 -16.63 -11.59
CA THR A 220 0.60 -15.82 -12.00
C THR A 220 1.36 -15.15 -10.85
N PHE A 221 0.77 -15.09 -9.65
CA PHE A 221 1.36 -14.39 -8.52
C PHE A 221 2.42 -15.25 -7.79
N ASP A 222 3.54 -14.64 -7.44
CA ASP A 222 4.61 -15.29 -6.67
C ASP A 222 4.32 -15.25 -5.16
N TRP A 223 3.49 -16.22 -4.69
CA TRP A 223 3.05 -16.32 -3.30
C TRP A 223 4.20 -16.60 -2.29
N GLU A 224 5.35 -17.02 -2.76
CA GLU A 224 6.50 -17.29 -1.90
C GLU A 224 7.29 -16.02 -1.59
N ASN A 225 7.51 -15.17 -2.60
CA ASN A 225 8.44 -14.05 -2.52
C ASN A 225 7.75 -12.67 -2.50
N GLU A 226 6.43 -12.62 -2.75
CA GLU A 226 5.67 -11.37 -2.78
C GLU A 226 4.54 -11.39 -1.75
N ILE A 227 4.18 -10.21 -1.26
CA ILE A 227 3.01 -9.96 -0.40
C ILE A 227 1.90 -9.40 -1.28
N PHE A 228 0.73 -10.04 -1.24
CA PHE A 228 -0.48 -9.56 -1.86
C PHE A 228 -1.33 -8.80 -0.84
N PHE A 229 -1.81 -7.61 -1.18
CA PHE A 229 -2.58 -6.80 -0.26
C PHE A 229 -3.61 -5.92 -0.97
N MET A 230 -4.64 -5.54 -0.21
CA MET A 230 -5.71 -4.64 -0.65
C MET A 230 -5.58 -3.29 0.07
N ARG A 231 -5.79 -2.22 -0.68
CA ARG A 231 -5.89 -0.83 -0.20
C ARG A 231 -7.11 -0.17 -0.84
N CYS A 232 -7.87 0.61 -0.09
CA CYS A 232 -9.04 1.32 -0.60
C CYS A 232 -8.90 2.83 -0.43
N SER A 233 -9.57 3.56 -1.35
CA SER A 233 -9.79 5.01 -1.21
C SER A 233 -11.22 5.36 -1.65
N TRP A 234 -11.82 6.41 -1.05
CA TRP A 234 -13.17 6.92 -1.38
C TRP A 234 -13.32 8.42 -1.10
#